data_c91aa4b2d0639769a110a25b4943bb05
#
_entry.id   c91aa4b2d0639769a110a25b4943bb05
#
_cell.length_a   1.000
_cell.length_b   1.000
_cell.length_c   1.000
_cell.angle_alpha   90.00
_cell.angle_beta   90.00
_cell.angle_gamma   90.00
#
_symmetry.space_group_name_H-M   'P 1'
#
loop_
_entity.id
_entity.type
_entity.pdbx_description
1 polymer ?
#
loop_
_entity_poly.entity_id
_entity_poly.type
_entity_poly.pdbx_seq_one_letter_code
_entity_poly.pdbx_strand_id
1 'polypeptide(L)'
;MPNMGCCLQVSEKTKEIILSTAKELFAQKGYFKTTYADIARHAGVNQATVYRGFKTKENIFTCLLEEEYRHITEETYNTFTAGEPTPQKLKKIITTNFTLTIRSKLLKYILHDEYSQFRSVFNTKEKKAFEEIRAIIQEGIAKGEIKNEDPAFLLAVLNSFRFCLLSLYRSENILLESKYSLEHLIETINGVFVEGFFKNFANHTNGE
;
A
#
# COMPACT_ATOMS: atom_id res chain seq x y z
N MET A 1 -8.79 -15.23 9.48
CA MET A 1 -9.30 -14.57 10.70
C MET A 1 -8.48 -13.32 10.92
N PRO A 2 -9.06 -12.12 11.08
CA PRO A 2 -8.28 -10.90 11.29
C PRO A 2 -7.57 -10.98 12.63
N ASN A 3 -6.31 -10.57 12.63
CA ASN A 3 -5.43 -10.59 13.79
C ASN A 3 -5.95 -9.60 14.86
N MET A 4 -6.59 -10.11 15.91
CA MET A 4 -7.32 -9.36 16.95
C MET A 4 -6.39 -8.73 18.01
N GLY A 5 -5.15 -8.40 17.68
CA GLY A 5 -4.18 -7.82 18.61
C GLY A 5 -4.43 -6.36 19.03
N CYS A 6 -5.27 -5.63 18.30
CA CYS A 6 -5.41 -4.17 18.48
C CYS A 6 -6.56 -3.74 19.41
N CYS A 7 -7.53 -4.60 19.77
CA CYS A 7 -8.77 -4.21 20.44
C CYS A 7 -9.17 -5.14 21.57
N LEU A 8 -9.41 -4.56 22.74
CA LEU A 8 -9.47 -5.29 24.01
C LEU A 8 -10.79 -5.16 24.77
N GLN A 9 -11.96 -5.04 24.40
CA GLN A 9 -13.18 -5.04 25.25
C GLN A 9 -14.33 -4.12 24.80
N VAL A 10 -14.52 -4.00 23.51
CA VAL A 10 -15.72 -3.35 22.93
C VAL A 10 -16.31 -4.27 21.86
N SER A 11 -17.62 -4.14 21.59
CA SER A 11 -18.25 -4.91 20.53
C SER A 11 -17.65 -4.54 19.16
N GLU A 12 -17.64 -5.48 18.20
CA GLU A 12 -17.16 -5.21 16.83
C GLU A 12 -17.86 -3.99 16.21
N LYS A 13 -19.17 -3.85 16.38
CA LYS A 13 -19.93 -2.70 15.90
C LYS A 13 -19.41 -1.37 16.49
N THR A 14 -19.08 -1.35 17.79
CA THR A 14 -18.54 -0.15 18.44
C THR A 14 -17.13 0.16 17.92
N LYS A 15 -16.33 -0.88 17.69
CA LYS A 15 -15.00 -0.76 17.12
C LYS A 15 -15.04 -0.14 15.72
N GLU A 16 -15.90 -0.66 14.85
CA GLU A 16 -16.09 -0.15 13.49
C GLU A 16 -16.50 1.34 13.50
N ILE A 17 -17.43 1.73 14.36
CA ILE A 17 -17.86 3.12 14.50
C ILE A 17 -16.69 4.01 14.95
N ILE A 18 -15.90 3.57 15.94
CA ILE A 18 -14.73 4.33 16.41
C ILE A 18 -13.69 4.46 15.30
N LEU A 19 -13.38 3.38 14.58
CA LEU A 19 -12.39 3.38 13.50
C LEU A 19 -12.84 4.26 12.32
N SER A 20 -14.08 4.12 11.86
CA SER A 20 -14.59 4.93 10.76
C SER A 20 -14.59 6.42 11.10
N THR A 21 -15.05 6.76 12.32
CA THR A 21 -15.02 8.14 12.82
C THR A 21 -13.60 8.69 12.93
N ALA A 22 -12.67 7.90 13.47
CA ALA A 22 -11.27 8.30 13.58
C ALA A 22 -10.63 8.50 12.19
N LYS A 23 -10.92 7.61 11.23
CA LYS A 23 -10.46 7.73 9.83
C LYS A 23 -10.89 9.07 9.22
N GLU A 24 -12.14 9.44 9.39
CA GLU A 24 -12.66 10.72 8.90
C GLU A 24 -11.99 11.92 9.57
N LEU A 25 -11.86 11.90 10.90
CA LEU A 25 -11.24 12.99 11.65
C LEU A 25 -9.74 13.14 11.32
N PHE A 26 -9.02 12.03 11.20
CA PHE A 26 -7.63 12.08 10.76
C PHE A 26 -7.50 12.63 9.33
N ALA A 27 -8.42 12.26 8.43
CA ALA A 27 -8.42 12.76 7.06
C ALA A 27 -8.73 14.27 6.97
N GLN A 28 -9.61 14.80 7.85
CA GLN A 28 -10.05 16.19 7.84
C GLN A 28 -9.07 17.14 8.52
N LYS A 29 -8.65 16.85 9.73
CA LYS A 29 -7.83 17.74 10.55
C LYS A 29 -6.44 17.22 10.93
N GLY A 30 -6.09 16.02 10.46
CA GLY A 30 -4.81 15.38 10.71
C GLY A 30 -4.77 14.60 12.04
N TYR A 31 -3.82 13.67 12.10
CA TYR A 31 -3.61 12.80 13.28
C TYR A 31 -3.31 13.61 14.55
N PHE A 32 -2.36 14.56 14.49
CA PHE A 32 -1.90 15.28 15.69
C PHE A 32 -2.99 16.16 16.30
N LYS A 33 -3.82 16.80 15.48
CA LYS A 33 -4.92 17.67 15.93
C LYS A 33 -6.17 16.92 16.38
N THR A 34 -6.25 15.61 16.15
CA THR A 34 -7.38 14.78 16.57
C THR A 34 -7.17 14.27 17.98
N THR A 35 -8.16 14.45 18.85
CA THR A 35 -8.14 13.99 20.25
C THR A 35 -9.09 12.81 20.47
N TYR A 36 -8.92 12.09 21.60
CA TYR A 36 -9.89 11.08 22.03
C TYR A 36 -11.29 11.66 22.24
N ALA A 37 -11.36 12.87 22.81
CA ALA A 37 -12.62 13.57 23.01
C ALA A 37 -13.34 13.83 21.69
N ASP A 38 -12.60 14.19 20.67
CA ASP A 38 -13.16 14.35 19.33
C ASP A 38 -13.73 13.05 18.77
N ILE A 39 -12.93 11.97 18.84
CA ILE A 39 -13.35 10.66 18.34
C ILE A 39 -14.59 10.18 19.12
N ALA A 40 -14.56 10.24 20.45
CA ALA A 40 -15.68 9.81 21.28
C ALA A 40 -16.97 10.58 21.00
N ARG A 41 -16.87 11.91 20.90
CA ARG A 41 -18.00 12.80 20.62
C ARG A 41 -18.64 12.51 19.26
N HIS A 42 -17.83 12.34 18.21
CA HIS A 42 -18.35 12.11 16.86
C HIS A 42 -18.83 10.66 16.67
N ALA A 43 -18.24 9.70 17.37
CA ALA A 43 -18.66 8.30 17.38
C ALA A 43 -19.92 8.04 18.26
N GLY A 44 -20.39 9.04 19.01
CA GLY A 44 -21.53 8.87 19.91
C GLY A 44 -21.25 7.95 21.10
N VAL A 45 -19.98 7.84 21.53
CA VAL A 45 -19.57 7.01 22.68
C VAL A 45 -18.84 7.86 23.72
N ASN A 46 -18.65 7.33 24.94
CA ASN A 46 -17.81 8.03 25.93
C ASN A 46 -16.31 7.74 25.69
N GLN A 47 -15.45 8.63 26.19
CA GLN A 47 -14.00 8.47 26.05
C GLN A 47 -13.46 7.18 26.67
N ALA A 48 -14.05 6.72 27.77
CA ALA A 48 -13.67 5.46 28.41
C ALA A 48 -13.93 4.25 27.49
N THR A 49 -14.96 4.31 26.65
CA THR A 49 -15.22 3.28 25.64
C THR A 49 -14.14 3.27 24.56
N VAL A 50 -13.74 4.44 24.05
CA VAL A 50 -12.62 4.55 23.08
C VAL A 50 -11.32 4.01 23.70
N TYR A 51 -11.03 4.41 24.95
CA TYR A 51 -9.84 3.94 25.67
C TYR A 51 -9.85 2.42 25.91
N ARG A 52 -10.99 1.85 26.31
CA ARG A 52 -11.13 0.39 26.47
C ARG A 52 -10.87 -0.37 25.19
N GLY A 53 -11.32 0.18 24.05
CA GLY A 53 -11.15 -0.45 22.77
C GLY A 53 -9.70 -0.38 22.27
N PHE A 54 -9.03 0.74 22.43
CA PHE A 54 -7.79 1.01 21.69
C PHE A 54 -6.59 1.43 22.54
N LYS A 55 -6.76 1.72 23.84
CA LYS A 55 -5.73 2.18 24.77
C LYS A 55 -5.05 3.49 24.37
N THR A 56 -4.53 3.60 23.14
CA THR A 56 -3.82 4.77 22.64
C THR A 56 -4.34 5.20 21.26
N LYS A 57 -4.18 6.47 20.94
CA LYS A 57 -4.53 7.02 19.62
C LYS A 57 -3.66 6.39 18.52
N GLU A 58 -2.43 6.06 18.89
CA GLU A 58 -1.50 5.31 18.03
C GLU A 58 -2.08 3.96 17.64
N ASN A 59 -2.71 3.24 18.57
CA ASN A 59 -3.35 1.95 18.27
C ASN A 59 -4.52 2.11 17.30
N ILE A 60 -5.35 3.16 17.46
CA ILE A 60 -6.42 3.46 16.49
C ILE A 60 -5.83 3.68 15.10
N PHE A 61 -4.79 4.51 15.01
CA PHE A 61 -4.15 4.83 13.74
C PHE A 61 -3.47 3.60 13.13
N THR A 62 -2.80 2.80 13.94
CA THR A 62 -2.20 1.51 13.53
C THR A 62 -3.24 0.55 12.95
N CYS A 63 -4.38 0.39 13.64
CA CYS A 63 -5.47 -0.46 13.13
C CYS A 63 -5.99 0.03 11.78
N LEU A 64 -6.16 1.34 11.61
CA LEU A 64 -6.59 1.94 10.34
C LEU A 64 -5.57 1.74 9.23
N LEU A 65 -4.28 1.85 9.52
CA LEU A 65 -3.22 1.59 8.56
C LEU A 65 -3.19 0.11 8.14
N GLU A 66 -3.35 -0.81 9.10
CA GLU A 66 -3.41 -2.24 8.82
C GLU A 66 -4.61 -2.60 7.94
N GLU A 67 -5.76 -1.99 8.20
CA GLU A 67 -6.97 -2.19 7.40
C GLU A 67 -6.80 -1.64 5.98
N GLU A 68 -6.26 -0.44 5.84
CA GLU A 68 -5.98 0.18 4.54
C GLU A 68 -5.00 -0.67 3.72
N TYR A 69 -3.95 -1.17 4.37
CA TYR A 69 -2.95 -2.03 3.72
C TYR A 69 -3.55 -3.36 3.26
N ARG A 70 -4.38 -3.97 4.11
CA ARG A 70 -5.10 -5.19 3.77
C ARG A 70 -6.03 -4.98 2.57
N HIS A 71 -6.78 -3.88 2.57
CA HIS A 71 -7.66 -3.52 1.46
C HIS A 71 -6.88 -3.38 0.14
N ILE A 72 -5.75 -2.65 0.14
CA ILE A 72 -4.91 -2.51 -1.05
C ILE A 72 -4.41 -3.87 -1.55
N THR A 73 -4.00 -4.73 -0.64
CA THR A 73 -3.51 -6.08 -0.99
C THR A 73 -4.63 -6.93 -1.59
N GLU A 74 -5.79 -6.98 -0.95
CA GLU A 74 -6.95 -7.71 -1.42
C GLU A 74 -7.42 -7.21 -2.79
N GLU A 75 -7.57 -5.90 -2.98
CA GLU A 75 -7.94 -5.31 -4.26
C GLU A 75 -6.91 -5.63 -5.35
N THR A 76 -5.62 -5.64 -5.03
CA THR A 76 -4.57 -6.01 -5.97
C THR A 76 -4.74 -7.45 -6.44
N TYR A 77 -4.90 -8.40 -5.50
CA TYR A 77 -5.07 -9.82 -5.85
C TYR A 77 -6.40 -10.11 -6.54
N ASN A 78 -7.47 -9.40 -6.21
CA ASN A 78 -8.77 -9.51 -6.88
C ASN A 78 -8.71 -9.15 -8.38
N THR A 79 -7.70 -8.40 -8.81
CA THR A 79 -7.50 -8.10 -10.24
C THR A 79 -6.91 -9.26 -11.03
N PHE A 80 -6.35 -10.27 -10.37
CA PHE A 80 -5.68 -11.39 -11.05
C PHE A 80 -6.70 -12.33 -11.68
N THR A 81 -6.34 -12.88 -12.84
CA THR A 81 -7.13 -13.90 -13.54
C THR A 81 -6.40 -15.23 -13.56
N ALA A 82 -7.15 -16.33 -13.64
CA ALA A 82 -6.57 -17.67 -13.71
C ALA A 82 -5.69 -17.80 -14.98
N GLY A 83 -4.47 -18.34 -14.81
CA GLY A 83 -3.54 -18.51 -15.93
C GLY A 83 -2.89 -17.22 -16.44
N GLU A 84 -3.08 -16.10 -15.76
CA GLU A 84 -2.49 -14.84 -16.17
C GLU A 84 -0.96 -14.88 -16.12
N PRO A 85 -0.27 -14.45 -17.21
CA PRO A 85 1.19 -14.40 -17.25
C PRO A 85 1.77 -13.43 -16.19
N THR A 86 2.95 -13.75 -15.69
CA THR A 86 3.64 -12.97 -14.65
C THR A 86 3.81 -11.49 -14.99
N PRO A 87 4.21 -11.08 -16.21
CA PRO A 87 4.31 -9.66 -16.55
C PRO A 87 3.01 -8.88 -16.34
N GLN A 88 1.86 -9.48 -16.66
CA GLN A 88 0.55 -8.88 -16.45
C GLN A 88 0.21 -8.77 -14.96
N LYS A 89 0.50 -9.80 -14.15
CA LYS A 89 0.35 -9.74 -12.69
C LYS A 89 1.18 -8.63 -12.09
N LEU A 90 2.45 -8.48 -12.49
CA LEU A 90 3.34 -7.42 -12.01
C LEU A 90 2.83 -6.03 -12.41
N LYS A 91 2.33 -5.87 -13.64
CA LYS A 91 1.68 -4.63 -14.09
C LYS A 91 0.49 -4.26 -13.21
N LYS A 92 -0.36 -5.23 -12.87
CA LYS A 92 -1.53 -5.01 -12.00
C LYS A 92 -1.10 -4.66 -10.58
N ILE A 93 -0.07 -5.32 -10.03
CA ILE A 93 0.50 -4.99 -8.73
C ILE A 93 0.95 -3.52 -8.70
N ILE A 94 1.74 -3.10 -9.68
CA ILE A 94 2.22 -1.71 -9.79
C ILE A 94 1.05 -0.75 -9.87
N THR A 95 0.14 -0.95 -10.80
CA THR A 95 -0.98 -0.04 -11.08
C THR A 95 -1.92 0.08 -9.89
N THR A 96 -2.40 -1.06 -9.37
CA THR A 96 -3.42 -1.07 -8.32
C THR A 96 -2.84 -0.57 -7.01
N ASN A 97 -1.69 -1.11 -6.60
CA ASN A 97 -1.04 -0.73 -5.35
C ASN A 97 -0.68 0.76 -5.33
N PHE A 98 -0.11 1.27 -6.42
CA PHE A 98 0.25 2.68 -6.53
C PHE A 98 -0.97 3.59 -6.53
N THR A 99 -1.99 3.28 -7.35
CA THR A 99 -3.23 4.07 -7.43
C THR A 99 -3.94 4.13 -6.07
N LEU A 100 -4.09 2.99 -5.39
CA LEU A 100 -4.77 2.95 -4.10
C LEU A 100 -3.96 3.64 -3.00
N THR A 101 -2.63 3.48 -3.00
CA THR A 101 -1.75 4.17 -2.04
C THR A 101 -1.85 5.69 -2.17
N ILE A 102 -1.83 6.22 -3.38
CA ILE A 102 -1.97 7.67 -3.63
C ILE A 102 -3.35 8.18 -3.24
N ARG A 103 -4.40 7.44 -3.54
CA ARG A 103 -5.78 7.82 -3.19
C ARG A 103 -6.08 7.72 -1.71
N SER A 104 -5.30 6.94 -0.96
CA SER A 104 -5.50 6.80 0.48
C SER A 104 -5.12 8.08 1.23
N LYS A 105 -6.10 8.67 1.91
CA LYS A 105 -5.88 9.84 2.77
C LYS A 105 -5.05 9.53 4.01
N LEU A 106 -4.95 8.27 4.41
CA LEU A 106 -4.17 7.83 5.57
C LEU A 106 -2.72 7.50 5.18
N LEU A 107 -2.51 6.78 4.08
CA LEU A 107 -1.17 6.33 3.68
C LEU A 107 -0.26 7.48 3.31
N LYS A 108 -0.81 8.60 2.81
CA LYS A 108 -0.01 9.81 2.55
C LYS A 108 0.73 10.32 3.79
N TYR A 109 0.17 10.14 4.99
CA TYR A 109 0.84 10.58 6.22
C TYR A 109 2.10 9.78 6.51
N ILE A 110 2.16 8.49 6.17
CA ILE A 110 3.33 7.63 6.44
C ILE A 110 4.57 8.11 5.66
N LEU A 111 4.35 8.80 4.55
CA LEU A 111 5.41 9.36 3.73
C LEU A 111 6.07 10.59 4.37
N HIS A 112 5.46 11.20 5.40
CA HIS A 112 6.02 12.36 6.10
C HIS A 112 6.82 11.92 7.33
N ASP A 113 7.93 12.59 7.60
CA ASP A 113 8.85 12.26 8.70
C ASP A 113 8.20 12.40 10.08
N GLU A 114 7.21 13.26 10.21
CA GLU A 114 6.40 13.43 11.43
C GLU A 114 5.69 12.13 11.86
N TYR A 115 5.52 11.17 10.95
CA TYR A 115 4.86 9.89 11.18
C TYR A 115 5.83 8.70 11.21
N SER A 116 7.14 8.97 11.37
CA SER A 116 8.19 7.94 11.39
C SER A 116 7.94 6.82 12.41
N GLN A 117 7.26 7.11 13.51
CA GLN A 117 6.86 6.13 14.53
C GLN A 117 5.94 5.01 13.98
N PHE A 118 5.20 5.27 12.91
CA PHE A 118 4.32 4.27 12.30
C PHE A 118 4.99 3.44 11.20
N ARG A 119 6.24 3.75 10.83
CA ARG A 119 6.99 3.00 9.80
C ARG A 119 7.20 1.53 10.18
N SER A 120 7.32 1.21 11.48
CA SER A 120 7.49 -0.18 11.93
C SER A 120 6.28 -1.06 11.59
N VAL A 121 5.07 -0.51 11.71
CA VAL A 121 3.83 -1.21 11.33
C VAL A 121 3.82 -1.47 9.83
N PHE A 122 4.21 -0.48 9.06
CA PHE A 122 4.30 -0.55 7.61
C PHE A 122 5.33 -1.59 7.17
N ASN A 123 6.54 -1.53 7.72
CA ASN A 123 7.63 -2.46 7.40
C ASN A 123 7.25 -3.94 7.65
N THR A 124 6.49 -4.22 8.71
CA THR A 124 6.07 -5.60 9.01
C THR A 124 5.08 -6.13 7.97
N LYS A 125 4.13 -5.30 7.54
CA LYS A 125 3.13 -5.69 6.52
C LYS A 125 3.75 -5.75 5.13
N GLU A 126 4.65 -4.80 4.81
CA GLU A 126 5.41 -4.82 3.56
C GLU A 126 6.23 -6.09 3.39
N LYS A 127 6.87 -6.57 4.45
CA LYS A 127 7.68 -7.80 4.38
C LYS A 127 6.86 -8.97 3.86
N LYS A 128 5.63 -9.16 4.36
CA LYS A 128 4.75 -10.23 3.89
C LYS A 128 4.37 -10.04 2.41
N ALA A 129 3.96 -8.84 2.02
CA ALA A 129 3.64 -8.52 0.63
C ALA A 129 4.84 -8.72 -0.29
N PHE A 130 6.04 -8.39 0.16
CA PHE A 130 7.26 -8.61 -0.61
C PHE A 130 7.58 -10.09 -0.82
N GLU A 131 7.36 -10.95 0.17
CA GLU A 131 7.50 -12.40 0.01
C GLU A 131 6.49 -12.97 -0.99
N GLU A 132 5.26 -12.47 -0.98
CA GLU A 132 4.24 -12.87 -1.94
C GLU A 132 4.59 -12.42 -3.38
N ILE A 133 5.04 -11.18 -3.58
CA ILE A 133 5.50 -10.68 -4.89
C ILE A 133 6.75 -11.45 -5.35
N ARG A 134 7.68 -11.74 -4.45
CA ARG A 134 8.85 -12.53 -4.74
C ARG A 134 8.50 -13.93 -5.26
N ALA A 135 7.49 -14.58 -4.66
CA ALA A 135 7.00 -15.87 -5.13
C ALA A 135 6.42 -15.77 -6.57
N ILE A 136 5.68 -14.71 -6.88
CA ILE A 136 5.19 -14.44 -8.24
C ILE A 136 6.34 -14.28 -9.23
N ILE A 137 7.39 -13.54 -8.85
CA ILE A 137 8.59 -13.36 -9.67
C ILE A 137 9.30 -14.71 -9.90
N GLN A 138 9.48 -15.52 -8.86
CA GLN A 138 10.10 -16.84 -8.95
C GLN A 138 9.32 -17.78 -9.88
N GLU A 139 7.99 -17.78 -9.78
CA GLU A 139 7.13 -18.53 -10.69
C GLU A 139 7.30 -18.09 -12.15
N GLY A 140 7.37 -16.78 -12.40
CA GLY A 140 7.56 -16.24 -13.74
C GLY A 140 8.93 -16.58 -14.33
N ILE A 141 9.99 -16.58 -13.53
CA ILE A 141 11.33 -17.03 -13.96
C ILE A 141 11.29 -18.52 -14.31
N ALA A 142 10.70 -19.35 -13.46
CA ALA A 142 10.60 -20.80 -13.69
C ALA A 142 9.81 -21.15 -14.96
N LYS A 143 8.83 -20.33 -15.34
CA LYS A 143 8.04 -20.46 -16.56
C LYS A 143 8.71 -19.83 -17.80
N GLY A 144 9.82 -19.12 -17.64
CA GLY A 144 10.46 -18.35 -18.72
C GLY A 144 9.65 -17.14 -19.19
N GLU A 145 8.70 -16.68 -18.40
CA GLU A 145 7.84 -15.53 -18.73
C GLU A 145 8.53 -14.19 -18.47
N ILE A 146 9.52 -14.18 -17.60
CA ILE A 146 10.34 -13.00 -17.26
C ILE A 146 11.82 -13.38 -17.26
N LYS A 147 12.67 -12.35 -17.27
CA LYS A 147 14.12 -12.50 -17.30
C LYS A 147 14.64 -13.37 -16.13
N ASN A 148 15.57 -14.29 -16.43
CA ASN A 148 16.24 -15.09 -15.43
C ASN A 148 17.27 -14.25 -14.69
N GLU A 149 16.85 -13.66 -13.59
CA GLU A 149 17.63 -12.79 -12.71
C GLU A 149 17.31 -13.13 -11.26
N ASP A 150 18.11 -12.66 -10.30
CA ASP A 150 17.82 -12.86 -8.87
C ASP A 150 16.46 -12.25 -8.50
N PRO A 151 15.50 -13.05 -7.99
CA PRO A 151 14.18 -12.55 -7.60
C PRO A 151 14.24 -11.44 -6.54
N ALA A 152 15.23 -11.45 -5.64
CA ALA A 152 15.42 -10.42 -4.64
C ALA A 152 15.87 -9.10 -5.28
N PHE A 153 16.76 -9.19 -6.29
CA PHE A 153 17.16 -8.02 -7.06
C PHE A 153 16.00 -7.42 -7.85
N LEU A 154 15.23 -8.24 -8.56
CA LEU A 154 14.04 -7.76 -9.29
C LEU A 154 13.01 -7.12 -8.38
N LEU A 155 12.78 -7.69 -7.20
CA LEU A 155 11.91 -7.13 -6.18
C LEU A 155 12.45 -5.79 -5.65
N ALA A 156 13.75 -5.69 -5.40
CA ALA A 156 14.38 -4.44 -4.94
C ALA A 156 14.24 -3.33 -5.98
N VAL A 157 14.43 -3.65 -7.26
CA VAL A 157 14.23 -2.71 -8.37
C VAL A 157 12.77 -2.24 -8.40
N LEU A 158 11.80 -3.15 -8.34
CA LEU A 158 10.37 -2.83 -8.31
C LEU A 158 10.02 -1.91 -7.15
N ASN A 159 10.54 -2.20 -5.95
CA ASN A 159 10.29 -1.41 -4.76
C ASN A 159 10.94 -0.02 -4.81
N SER A 160 12.15 0.08 -5.37
CA SER A 160 12.85 1.36 -5.55
C SER A 160 12.05 2.33 -6.43
N PHE A 161 11.39 1.79 -7.45
CA PHE A 161 10.51 2.59 -8.31
C PHE A 161 9.24 3.04 -7.61
N ARG A 162 8.61 2.16 -6.86
CA ARG A 162 7.47 2.53 -6.03
C ARG A 162 7.84 3.67 -5.08
N PHE A 163 9.01 3.60 -4.46
CA PHE A 163 9.50 4.64 -3.55
C PHE A 163 9.77 5.96 -4.29
N CYS A 164 10.40 5.90 -5.45
CA CYS A 164 10.65 7.07 -6.30
C CYS A 164 9.34 7.76 -6.69
N LEU A 165 8.32 7.01 -7.10
CA LEU A 165 7.02 7.54 -7.45
C LEU A 165 6.30 8.21 -6.30
N LEU A 166 6.31 7.57 -5.13
CA LEU A 166 5.72 8.15 -3.92
C LEU A 166 6.46 9.42 -3.51
N SER A 167 7.78 9.47 -3.69
CA SER A 167 8.59 10.66 -3.45
C SER A 167 8.28 11.80 -4.43
N LEU A 168 8.11 11.49 -5.72
CA LEU A 168 7.69 12.47 -6.74
C LEU A 168 6.29 13.02 -6.46
N TYR A 169 5.37 12.15 -6.04
CA TYR A 169 4.03 12.57 -5.64
C TYR A 169 4.02 13.45 -4.39
N ARG A 170 4.95 13.20 -3.45
CA ARG A 170 5.12 14.01 -2.24
C ARG A 170 5.66 15.41 -2.55
N SER A 171 6.52 15.56 -3.53
CA SER A 171 7.02 16.86 -3.98
C SER A 171 5.95 17.54 -4.84
N GLU A 172 4.97 18.17 -4.19
CA GLU A 172 3.80 18.81 -4.81
C GLU A 172 4.12 19.67 -6.06
N ASN A 173 5.37 20.16 -6.17
CA ASN A 173 5.80 21.03 -7.25
C ASN A 173 6.05 20.30 -8.58
N ILE A 174 6.45 19.03 -8.60
CA ILE A 174 6.83 18.33 -9.84
C ILE A 174 5.62 17.84 -10.62
N LEU A 175 4.59 17.33 -9.92
CA LEU A 175 3.38 16.81 -10.58
C LEU A 175 2.34 17.88 -10.86
N LEU A 176 2.27 18.95 -10.05
CA LEU A 176 1.36 20.08 -10.28
C LEU A 176 1.79 20.93 -11.48
N GLU A 177 3.10 20.99 -11.78
CA GLU A 177 3.63 21.65 -12.97
C GLU A 177 3.65 20.71 -14.20
N SER A 178 3.48 19.40 -14.01
CA SER A 178 3.49 18.43 -15.11
C SER A 178 2.15 18.42 -15.84
N LYS A 179 2.19 18.49 -17.15
CA LYS A 179 1.02 18.30 -18.05
C LYS A 179 0.52 16.85 -18.08
N TYR A 180 1.08 15.96 -17.24
CA TYR A 180 0.85 14.53 -17.29
C TYR A 180 -0.10 14.09 -16.18
N SER A 181 -1.10 13.29 -16.53
CA SER A 181 -2.01 12.69 -15.55
C SER A 181 -1.33 11.56 -14.76
N LEU A 182 -1.91 11.21 -13.61
CA LEU A 182 -1.47 10.05 -12.83
C LEU A 182 -1.49 8.76 -13.67
N GLU A 183 -2.51 8.60 -14.50
CA GLU A 183 -2.66 7.47 -15.42
C GLU A 183 -1.48 7.40 -16.39
N HIS A 184 -1.11 8.52 -17.00
CA HIS A 184 0.05 8.58 -17.90
C HIS A 184 1.36 8.20 -17.20
N LEU A 185 1.55 8.64 -15.97
CA LEU A 185 2.71 8.27 -15.16
C LEU A 185 2.76 6.76 -14.90
N ILE A 186 1.63 6.17 -14.49
CA ILE A 186 1.50 4.73 -14.24
C ILE A 186 1.75 3.93 -15.53
N GLU A 187 1.23 4.36 -16.67
CA GLU A 187 1.44 3.72 -17.98
C GLU A 187 2.90 3.76 -18.38
N THR A 188 3.54 4.91 -18.26
CA THR A 188 4.97 5.09 -18.56
C THR A 188 5.83 4.15 -17.72
N ILE A 189 5.55 4.06 -16.42
CA ILE A 189 6.26 3.16 -15.52
C ILE A 189 6.04 1.70 -15.89
N ASN A 190 4.82 1.30 -16.15
CA ASN A 190 4.51 -0.05 -16.58
C ASN A 190 5.24 -0.40 -17.88
N GLY A 191 5.33 0.53 -18.84
CA GLY A 191 6.09 0.36 -20.07
C GLY A 191 7.58 0.13 -19.79
N VAL A 192 8.20 1.03 -19.05
CA VAL A 192 9.64 0.94 -18.73
C VAL A 192 9.97 -0.29 -17.90
N PHE A 193 9.14 -0.62 -16.90
CA PHE A 193 9.45 -1.69 -15.96
C PHE A 193 9.07 -3.07 -16.44
N VAL A 194 7.80 -3.24 -16.78
CA VAL A 194 7.30 -4.58 -17.11
C VAL A 194 7.80 -5.00 -18.48
N GLU A 195 7.88 -4.06 -19.41
CA GLU A 195 8.35 -4.37 -20.76
C GLU A 195 9.86 -4.32 -20.89
N GLY A 196 10.53 -3.39 -20.23
CA GLY A 196 11.98 -3.24 -20.30
C GLY A 196 12.76 -4.17 -19.36
N PHE A 197 12.32 -4.32 -18.10
CA PHE A 197 13.07 -5.05 -17.10
C PHE A 197 12.64 -6.50 -16.93
N PHE A 198 11.35 -6.78 -17.08
CA PHE A 198 10.83 -8.12 -16.79
C PHE A 198 10.62 -8.99 -18.02
N LYS A 199 10.43 -8.39 -19.23
CA LYS A 199 10.35 -9.21 -20.43
C LYS A 199 11.69 -9.90 -20.72
N ASN A 200 11.62 -11.17 -20.99
CA ASN A 200 12.74 -11.90 -21.55
C ASN A 200 12.97 -11.40 -22.97
N PHE A 201 14.07 -10.71 -23.22
CA PHE A 201 14.50 -10.34 -24.58
C PHE A 201 15.00 -11.56 -25.35
N ALA A 202 14.37 -12.70 -25.20
CA ALA A 202 14.74 -13.97 -25.81
C ALA A 202 14.39 -14.05 -27.31
N ASN A 203 14.58 -12.98 -28.09
CA ASN A 203 14.42 -13.07 -29.56
C ASN A 203 15.40 -12.22 -30.37
N HIS A 204 16.66 -12.08 -29.92
CA HIS A 204 17.69 -11.49 -30.79
C HIS A 204 18.99 -12.30 -30.86
N THR A 205 18.94 -13.63 -30.77
CA THR A 205 20.09 -14.49 -31.09
C THR A 205 19.66 -15.71 -31.92
N ASN A 206 18.89 -15.47 -32.98
CA ASN A 206 18.82 -16.40 -34.10
C ASN A 206 19.00 -15.58 -35.38
N GLY A 207 20.25 -15.36 -35.71
CA GLY A 207 20.59 -14.68 -36.98
C GLY A 207 22.06 -14.29 -37.02
N GLU A 208 22.96 -15.29 -36.96
CA GLU A 208 24.20 -15.36 -37.73
C GLU A 208 24.80 -16.76 -37.57
#